data_291a093ef6a4bb71bb22b11b38726458
#
_entry.id   291a093ef6a4bb71bb22b11b38726458
#
_cell.length_a   1.000
_cell.length_b   1.000
_cell.length_c   1.000
_cell.angle_alpha   90.00
_cell.angle_beta   90.00
_cell.angle_gamma   90.00
#
_symmetry.space_group_name_H-M   'P 1'
#
loop_
_entity.id
_entity.type
_entity.pdbx_description
1 polymer ?
#
loop_
_entity_poly.entity_id
_entity_poly.type
_entity_poly.pdbx_seq_one_letter_code
_entity_poly.pdbx_strand_id
1 'polypeptide(L)'
;MRASGVPGLDPVIGGGYLAGSRIIMVGSPLSGMDALAAQFARANAGVYLILDEEMRDGMIPAAGLSIEDLAHDIRGDAAVVDSFSTLILDRGIAQALRLLTTATAAFRKDGGCLLCTMYEGIHTPYEEALIFRHADIVIRLTAEIHQSQIERRLQIMKYRGMRIPDRTVPFVITGDGIELSTTSRVV
;
A
#
# COMPACT_ATOMS: atom_id res chain seq x y z
N MET A 1 -2.43 -8.27 14.65
CA MET A 1 -2.52 -8.26 13.18
C MET A 1 -3.56 -7.22 12.78
N ARG A 2 -3.40 -6.61 11.61
CA ARG A 2 -4.39 -5.72 10.96
C ARG A 2 -4.91 -6.40 9.71
N ALA A 3 -6.20 -6.30 9.44
CA ALA A 3 -6.81 -6.91 8.26
C ALA A 3 -6.27 -6.27 6.98
N SER A 4 -6.07 -7.06 5.93
CA SER A 4 -5.75 -6.52 4.59
C SER A 4 -6.93 -5.77 3.97
N GLY A 5 -8.13 -6.11 4.38
CA GLY A 5 -9.38 -5.64 3.79
C GLY A 5 -9.80 -6.40 2.53
N VAL A 6 -8.96 -7.30 2.05
CA VAL A 6 -9.25 -8.11 0.85
C VAL A 6 -9.73 -9.50 1.26
N PRO A 7 -10.96 -9.90 0.90
CA PRO A 7 -11.48 -11.22 1.20
C PRO A 7 -10.54 -12.33 0.74
N GLY A 8 -10.18 -13.24 1.66
CA GLY A 8 -9.30 -14.37 1.39
C GLY A 8 -7.80 -14.08 1.41
N LEU A 9 -7.36 -12.81 1.45
CA LEU A 9 -5.92 -12.49 1.44
C LEU A 9 -5.25 -12.75 2.78
N ASP A 10 -5.91 -12.43 3.90
CA ASP A 10 -5.32 -12.58 5.22
C ASP A 10 -4.79 -13.99 5.51
N PRO A 11 -5.53 -15.08 5.23
CA PRO A 11 -4.98 -16.42 5.37
C PRO A 11 -3.74 -16.70 4.51
N VAL A 12 -3.68 -16.13 3.32
CA VAL A 12 -2.54 -16.31 2.39
C VAL A 12 -1.27 -15.66 2.92
N ILE A 13 -1.41 -14.53 3.63
CA ILE A 13 -0.29 -13.76 4.19
C ILE A 13 -0.05 -14.03 5.69
N GLY A 14 -0.64 -15.10 6.23
CA GLY A 14 -0.39 -15.51 7.62
C GLY A 14 -1.24 -14.78 8.67
N GLY A 15 -2.43 -14.26 8.27
CA GLY A 15 -3.41 -13.68 9.18
C GLY A 15 -3.53 -12.15 9.12
N GLY A 16 -3.06 -11.52 8.06
CA GLY A 16 -3.09 -10.08 7.86
C GLY A 16 -1.72 -9.41 8.07
N TYR A 17 -1.68 -8.10 8.23
CA TYR A 17 -0.44 -7.34 8.42
C TYR A 17 -0.05 -7.26 9.90
N LEU A 18 1.24 -7.44 10.20
CA LEU A 18 1.77 -7.27 11.56
C LEU A 18 1.55 -5.82 12.03
N ALA A 19 1.06 -5.66 13.26
CA ALA A 19 0.89 -4.34 13.86
C ALA A 19 2.20 -3.55 13.87
N GLY A 20 2.12 -2.25 13.58
CA GLY A 20 3.28 -1.36 13.48
C GLY A 20 4.05 -1.44 12.17
N SER A 21 3.54 -2.18 11.17
CA SER A 21 4.23 -2.34 9.88
C SER A 21 4.17 -1.10 8.99
N ARG A 22 5.27 -0.89 8.28
CA ARG A 22 5.37 -0.01 7.11
C ARG A 22 5.16 -0.85 5.87
N ILE A 23 4.09 -0.56 5.15
CA ILE A 23 3.66 -1.31 3.97
C ILE A 23 3.87 -0.41 2.75
N ILE A 24 4.68 -0.85 1.81
CA ILE A 24 4.80 -0.21 0.50
C ILE A 24 4.08 -1.08 -0.51
N MET A 25 3.12 -0.47 -1.19
CA MET A 25 2.40 -1.09 -2.29
C MET A 25 2.84 -0.42 -3.60
N VAL A 26 3.43 -1.19 -4.49
CA VAL A 26 3.97 -0.69 -5.75
C VAL A 26 3.23 -1.31 -6.94
N GLY A 27 2.93 -0.51 -7.94
CA GLY A 27 2.27 -0.97 -9.16
C GLY A 27 2.02 0.14 -10.18
N SER A 28 1.43 -0.22 -11.31
CA SER A 28 0.97 0.74 -12.32
C SER A 28 -0.38 1.35 -11.93
N PRO A 29 -0.79 2.48 -12.54
CA PRO A 29 -2.12 3.08 -12.29
C PRO A 29 -3.28 2.13 -12.56
N LEU A 30 -3.12 1.15 -13.45
CA LEU A 30 -4.16 0.17 -13.80
C LEU A 30 -4.19 -1.06 -12.88
N SER A 31 -3.26 -1.14 -11.95
CA SER A 31 -3.09 -2.33 -11.10
C SER A 31 -4.13 -2.46 -9.98
N GLY A 32 -4.85 -1.39 -9.63
CA GLY A 32 -5.87 -1.38 -8.57
C GLY A 32 -5.31 -1.08 -7.18
N MET A 33 -4.17 -0.39 -7.11
CA MET A 33 -3.59 0.03 -5.82
C MET A 33 -4.55 0.85 -4.97
N ASP A 34 -5.26 1.78 -5.60
CA ASP A 34 -6.26 2.65 -4.96
C ASP A 34 -7.40 1.85 -4.31
N ALA A 35 -7.90 0.83 -5.00
CA ALA A 35 -8.96 -0.03 -4.49
C ALA A 35 -8.49 -0.83 -3.26
N LEU A 36 -7.28 -1.42 -3.32
CA LEU A 36 -6.71 -2.16 -2.19
C LEU A 36 -6.41 -1.26 -1.00
N ALA A 37 -5.84 -0.08 -1.25
CA ALA A 37 -5.55 0.90 -0.20
C ALA A 37 -6.83 1.39 0.50
N ALA A 38 -7.90 1.64 -0.27
CA ALA A 38 -9.20 2.02 0.27
C ALA A 38 -9.84 0.90 1.11
N GLN A 39 -9.74 -0.36 0.65
CA GLN A 39 -10.22 -1.52 1.43
C GLN A 39 -9.45 -1.68 2.73
N PHE A 40 -8.12 -1.54 2.70
CA PHE A 40 -7.29 -1.59 3.90
C PHE A 40 -7.68 -0.51 4.92
N ALA A 41 -7.83 0.75 4.49
CA ALA A 41 -8.26 1.84 5.36
C ALA A 41 -9.64 1.54 5.96
N ARG A 42 -10.60 1.14 5.13
CA ARG A 42 -11.99 0.84 5.55
C ARG A 42 -12.05 -0.31 6.56
N ALA A 43 -11.33 -1.40 6.31
CA ALA A 43 -11.32 -2.59 7.17
C ALA A 43 -10.75 -2.33 8.58
N ASN A 44 -9.93 -1.29 8.73
CA ASN A 44 -9.28 -0.94 9.99
C ASN A 44 -9.78 0.39 10.57
N ALA A 45 -10.88 0.96 10.07
CA ALA A 45 -11.36 2.30 10.43
C ALA A 45 -10.25 3.35 10.39
N GLY A 46 -9.36 3.22 9.40
CA GLY A 46 -8.15 4.01 9.24
C GLY A 46 -8.37 5.33 8.50
N VAL A 47 -7.36 6.19 8.52
CA VAL A 47 -7.34 7.44 7.77
C VAL A 47 -6.75 7.20 6.36
N TYR A 48 -7.22 7.97 5.38
CA TYR A 48 -6.71 7.95 4.02
C TYR A 48 -6.30 9.37 3.62
N LEU A 49 -4.99 9.60 3.51
CA LEU A 49 -4.39 10.87 3.13
C LEU A 49 -4.08 10.84 1.64
N ILE A 50 -4.71 11.74 0.87
CA ILE A 50 -4.48 11.84 -0.57
C ILE A 50 -3.63 13.06 -0.89
N LEU A 51 -2.51 12.84 -1.58
CA LEU A 51 -1.58 13.87 -2.03
C LEU A 51 -1.82 14.29 -3.49
N ASP A 52 -2.50 13.43 -4.25
CA ASP A 52 -2.89 13.72 -5.62
C ASP A 52 -4.21 14.53 -5.66
N GLU A 53 -4.55 15.14 -6.79
CA GLU A 53 -5.66 16.10 -6.87
C GLU A 53 -7.06 15.45 -6.81
N GLU A 54 -7.18 14.16 -7.12
CA GLU A 54 -8.48 13.48 -7.16
C GLU A 54 -8.93 13.01 -5.77
N MET A 55 -9.81 13.79 -5.15
CA MET A 55 -10.44 13.46 -3.88
C MET A 55 -11.68 12.57 -4.08
N ARG A 56 -11.83 11.57 -3.19
CA ARG A 56 -13.06 10.77 -3.03
C ARG A 56 -13.61 10.96 -1.61
N ASP A 57 -14.89 10.65 -1.41
CA ASP A 57 -15.53 10.76 -0.10
C ASP A 57 -14.76 9.97 0.97
N GLY A 58 -14.53 10.61 2.11
CA GLY A 58 -13.82 10.02 3.25
C GLY A 58 -12.30 10.11 3.20
N MET A 59 -11.71 10.70 2.14
CA MET A 59 -10.28 10.99 2.07
C MET A 59 -9.96 12.37 2.66
N ILE A 60 -8.75 12.49 3.20
CA ILE A 60 -8.23 13.75 3.75
C ILE A 60 -7.28 14.35 2.73
N PRO A 61 -7.53 15.56 2.21
CA PRO A 61 -6.61 16.23 1.29
C PRO A 61 -5.31 16.55 2.03
N ALA A 62 -4.21 16.09 1.48
CA ALA A 62 -2.89 16.18 2.11
C ALA A 62 -1.83 16.84 1.21
N ALA A 63 -2.21 17.27 0.01
CA ALA A 63 -1.34 18.00 -0.89
C ALA A 63 -0.81 19.28 -0.21
N GLY A 64 0.50 19.52 -0.31
CA GLY A 64 1.13 20.69 0.27
C GLY A 64 1.38 20.67 1.78
N LEU A 65 0.87 19.71 2.53
CA LEU A 65 1.12 19.57 3.97
C LEU A 65 2.59 19.29 4.27
N SER A 66 3.11 19.84 5.38
CA SER A 66 4.44 19.50 5.86
C SER A 66 4.53 18.03 6.30
N ILE A 67 5.75 17.50 6.48
CA ILE A 67 5.92 16.13 7.00
C ILE A 67 5.37 16.00 8.42
N GLU A 68 5.45 17.06 9.21
CA GLU A 68 4.90 17.12 10.57
C GLU A 68 3.37 17.06 10.55
N ASP A 69 2.73 17.82 9.67
CA ASP A 69 1.27 17.83 9.54
C ASP A 69 0.77 16.48 9.01
N LEU A 70 1.43 15.90 7.99
CA LEU A 70 1.14 14.56 7.52
C LEU A 70 1.24 13.52 8.65
N ALA A 71 2.31 13.59 9.44
CA ALA A 71 2.51 12.67 10.56
C ALA A 71 1.47 12.87 11.68
N HIS A 72 0.99 14.10 11.89
CA HIS A 72 -0.09 14.40 12.84
C HIS A 72 -1.43 13.78 12.39
N ASP A 73 -1.72 13.82 11.10
CA ASP A 73 -2.94 13.25 10.55
C ASP A 73 -2.91 11.73 10.41
N ILE A 74 -1.72 11.12 10.44
CA ILE A 74 -1.52 9.67 10.52
C ILE A 74 -1.85 9.19 11.93
N ARG A 75 -3.05 8.60 12.11
CA ARG A 75 -3.58 8.19 13.42
C ARG A 75 -4.47 6.96 13.34
N GLY A 76 -4.85 6.43 14.50
CA GLY A 76 -5.71 5.25 14.61
C GLY A 76 -4.96 3.95 14.39
N ASP A 77 -5.63 2.95 13.88
CA ASP A 77 -5.10 1.59 13.68
C ASP A 77 -4.43 1.39 12.32
N ALA A 78 -4.80 2.21 11.35
CA ALA A 78 -4.28 2.18 9.99
C ALA A 78 -4.25 3.58 9.37
N ALA A 79 -3.27 3.82 8.53
CA ALA A 79 -3.22 5.02 7.71
C ALA A 79 -2.73 4.69 6.31
N VAL A 80 -3.28 5.37 5.32
CA VAL A 80 -2.86 5.31 3.92
C VAL A 80 -2.29 6.66 3.52
N VAL A 81 -1.17 6.66 2.79
CA VAL A 81 -0.60 7.83 2.11
C VAL A 81 -0.59 7.53 0.60
N ASP A 82 -1.42 8.21 -0.13
CA ASP A 82 -1.63 8.04 -1.58
C ASP A 82 -1.45 9.40 -2.31
N SER A 83 -0.46 9.59 -3.18
CA SER A 83 0.61 8.64 -3.43
C SER A 83 1.91 9.06 -2.73
N PHE A 84 2.64 8.07 -2.26
CA PHE A 84 4.00 8.27 -1.72
C PHE A 84 4.97 8.70 -2.82
N SER A 85 4.66 8.36 -4.06
CA SER A 85 5.40 8.83 -5.23
C SER A 85 5.34 10.34 -5.37
N THR A 86 4.17 10.95 -5.22
CA THR A 86 4.00 12.41 -5.24
C THR A 86 4.83 13.06 -4.14
N LEU A 87 4.82 12.48 -2.94
CA LEU A 87 5.66 12.99 -1.85
C LEU A 87 7.16 12.96 -2.18
N ILE A 88 7.64 11.88 -2.84
CA ILE A 88 9.05 11.77 -3.26
C ILE A 88 9.38 12.81 -4.33
N LEU A 89 8.51 12.98 -5.32
CA LEU A 89 8.73 13.94 -6.41
C LEU A 89 8.74 15.39 -5.91
N ASP A 90 7.82 15.74 -5.01
CA ASP A 90 7.66 17.11 -4.51
C ASP A 90 8.66 17.49 -3.42
N ARG A 91 9.02 16.54 -2.55
CA ARG A 91 9.81 16.81 -1.33
C ARG A 91 11.15 16.10 -1.28
N GLY A 92 11.40 15.20 -2.22
CA GLY A 92 12.61 14.38 -2.29
C GLY A 92 12.58 13.17 -1.36
N ILE A 93 13.43 12.21 -1.69
CA ILE A 93 13.53 10.91 -1.01
C ILE A 93 13.81 11.03 0.50
N ALA A 94 14.60 12.02 0.93
CA ALA A 94 14.94 12.18 2.34
C ALA A 94 13.70 12.50 3.21
N GLN A 95 12.82 13.37 2.74
CA GLN A 95 11.59 13.72 3.46
C GLN A 95 10.58 12.57 3.43
N ALA A 96 10.45 11.86 2.32
CA ALA A 96 9.63 10.68 2.21
C ALA A 96 10.09 9.58 3.19
N LEU A 97 11.38 9.31 3.26
CA LEU A 97 11.94 8.37 4.23
C LEU A 97 11.73 8.83 5.68
N ARG A 98 11.80 10.13 5.94
CA ARG A 98 11.52 10.68 7.26
C ARG A 98 10.07 10.41 7.68
N LEU A 99 9.08 10.60 6.79
CA LEU A 99 7.69 10.24 7.05
C LEU A 99 7.57 8.74 7.34
N LEU A 100 8.15 7.91 6.48
CA LEU A 100 8.08 6.45 6.60
C LEU A 100 8.72 5.91 7.89
N THR A 101 9.69 6.63 8.46
CA THR A 101 10.51 6.13 9.59
C THR A 101 10.27 6.89 10.88
N THR A 102 10.87 8.08 11.01
CA THR A 102 10.94 8.82 12.28
C THR A 102 9.68 9.59 12.60
N ALA A 103 9.05 10.22 11.61
CA ALA A 103 7.87 11.05 11.85
C ALA A 103 6.65 10.20 12.29
N THR A 104 6.54 8.96 11.81
CA THR A 104 5.46 8.03 12.16
C THR A 104 5.85 7.00 13.22
N ALA A 105 6.98 7.19 13.90
CA ALA A 105 7.49 6.20 14.85
C ALA A 105 6.54 5.93 16.04
N ALA A 106 5.94 6.97 16.60
CA ALA A 106 4.97 6.85 17.70
C ALA A 106 3.73 6.07 17.25
N PHE A 107 3.10 6.47 16.13
CA PHE A 107 1.95 5.78 15.55
C PHE A 107 2.20 4.27 15.38
N ARG A 108 3.37 3.89 14.85
CA ARG A 108 3.72 2.48 14.65
C ARG A 108 4.03 1.75 15.94
N LYS A 109 4.64 2.43 16.92
CA LYS A 109 4.89 1.87 18.26
C LYS A 109 3.58 1.49 18.96
N ASP A 110 2.53 2.28 18.72
CA ASP A 110 1.18 2.03 19.24
C ASP A 110 0.40 0.97 18.41
N GLY A 111 1.07 0.36 17.43
CA GLY A 111 0.54 -0.73 16.62
C GLY A 111 -0.17 -0.30 15.34
N GLY A 112 -0.16 0.97 15.00
CA GLY A 112 -0.71 1.49 13.76
C GLY A 112 0.08 1.03 12.52
N CYS A 113 -0.59 0.59 11.47
CA CYS A 113 0.02 0.20 10.19
C CYS A 113 -0.07 1.35 9.18
N LEU A 114 1.09 1.71 8.61
CA LEU A 114 1.19 2.73 7.55
C LEU A 114 1.33 2.05 6.19
N LEU A 115 0.37 2.26 5.30
CA LEU A 115 0.41 1.82 3.91
C LEU A 115 0.67 3.03 3.00
N CYS A 116 1.68 2.93 2.15
CA CYS A 116 2.01 3.94 1.16
C CYS A 116 1.93 3.35 -0.25
N THR A 117 1.21 4.01 -1.16
CA THR A 117 1.17 3.63 -2.57
C THR A 117 2.32 4.26 -3.33
N MET A 118 2.91 3.52 -4.24
CA MET A 118 4.06 3.98 -5.03
C MET A 118 3.93 3.51 -6.49
N TYR A 119 4.06 4.42 -7.43
CA TYR A 119 4.00 4.10 -8.85
C TYR A 119 5.30 3.46 -9.34
N GLU A 120 5.15 2.36 -10.09
CA GLU A 120 6.27 1.63 -10.68
C GLU A 120 6.88 2.43 -11.86
N GLY A 121 8.21 2.42 -11.96
CA GLY A 121 8.93 2.96 -13.11
C GLY A 121 9.15 4.48 -13.13
N ILE A 122 8.73 5.23 -12.10
CA ILE A 122 8.95 6.68 -12.02
C ILE A 122 10.09 7.08 -11.07
N HIS A 123 10.56 6.17 -10.25
CA HIS A 123 11.67 6.38 -9.33
C HIS A 123 12.94 5.70 -9.80
N THR A 124 14.07 6.23 -9.38
CA THR A 124 15.35 5.58 -9.65
C THR A 124 15.48 4.27 -8.88
N PRO A 125 16.24 3.28 -9.39
CA PRO A 125 16.49 2.03 -8.66
C PRO A 125 17.10 2.25 -7.25
N TYR A 126 17.84 3.33 -7.06
CA TYR A 126 18.38 3.71 -5.77
C TYR A 126 17.29 4.14 -4.78
N GLU A 127 16.36 4.97 -5.20
CA GLU A 127 15.23 5.43 -4.38
C GLU A 127 14.32 4.26 -4.01
N GLU A 128 13.98 3.41 -4.97
CA GLU A 128 13.20 2.18 -4.71
C GLU A 128 13.90 1.28 -3.68
N ALA A 129 15.21 1.03 -3.84
CA ALA A 129 15.97 0.21 -2.92
C ALA A 129 15.98 0.78 -1.50
N LEU A 130 16.11 2.11 -1.36
CA LEU A 130 16.06 2.78 -0.06
C LEU A 130 14.68 2.60 0.60
N ILE A 131 13.59 2.81 -0.14
CA ILE A 131 12.22 2.69 0.37
C ILE A 131 11.95 1.23 0.78
N PHE A 132 12.25 0.27 -0.10
CA PHE A 132 12.03 -1.14 0.17
C PHE A 132 12.87 -1.66 1.33
N ARG A 133 14.09 -1.13 1.51
CA ARG A 133 14.92 -1.45 2.68
C ARG A 133 14.23 -1.06 3.98
N HIS A 134 13.59 0.11 4.03
CA HIS A 134 12.91 0.62 5.23
C HIS A 134 11.50 0.07 5.42
N ALA A 135 10.85 -0.44 4.38
CA ALA A 135 9.57 -1.12 4.50
C ALA A 135 9.66 -2.42 5.30
N ASP A 136 8.60 -2.78 6.00
CA ASP A 136 8.44 -4.08 6.65
C ASP A 136 7.73 -5.07 5.71
N ILE A 137 6.80 -4.56 4.89
CA ILE A 137 6.07 -5.31 3.89
C ILE A 137 6.18 -4.57 2.55
N VAL A 138 6.46 -5.30 1.48
CA VAL A 138 6.41 -4.78 0.10
C VAL A 138 5.47 -5.65 -0.71
N ILE A 139 4.45 -5.02 -1.27
CA ILE A 139 3.44 -5.66 -2.10
C ILE A 139 3.58 -5.10 -3.51
N ARG A 140 3.67 -5.96 -4.52
CA ARG A 140 3.60 -5.55 -5.92
C ARG A 140 2.27 -5.96 -6.52
N LEU A 141 1.61 -5.02 -7.19
CA LEU A 141 0.43 -5.29 -8.01
C LEU A 141 0.81 -5.14 -9.48
N THR A 142 0.50 -6.15 -10.27
CA THR A 142 0.72 -6.13 -11.71
C THR A 142 -0.62 -6.21 -12.44
N ALA A 143 -0.70 -5.58 -13.61
CA ALA A 143 -1.82 -5.68 -14.52
C ALA A 143 -1.26 -5.92 -15.93
N GLU A 144 -1.61 -7.04 -16.51
CA GLU A 144 -1.19 -7.45 -17.85
C GLU A 144 -2.41 -7.58 -18.75
N ILE A 145 -2.32 -7.08 -19.97
CA ILE A 145 -3.41 -7.17 -20.94
C ILE A 145 -3.14 -8.36 -21.85
N HIS A 146 -3.99 -9.37 -21.73
CA HIS A 146 -3.98 -10.54 -22.60
C HIS A 146 -5.23 -10.54 -23.48
N GLN A 147 -5.05 -10.36 -24.79
CA GLN A 147 -6.14 -10.24 -25.76
C GLN A 147 -7.10 -9.08 -25.39
N SER A 148 -8.27 -9.39 -24.82
CA SER A 148 -9.27 -8.42 -24.38
C SER A 148 -9.52 -8.43 -22.87
N GLN A 149 -8.68 -9.12 -22.10
CA GLN A 149 -8.83 -9.26 -20.64
C GLN A 149 -7.63 -8.67 -19.91
N ILE A 150 -7.89 -8.03 -18.78
CA ILE A 150 -6.85 -7.55 -17.87
C ILE A 150 -6.66 -8.58 -16.76
N GLU A 151 -5.49 -9.22 -16.74
CA GLU A 151 -5.09 -10.10 -15.64
C GLU A 151 -4.33 -9.31 -14.59
N ARG A 152 -4.82 -9.37 -13.35
CA ARG A 152 -4.18 -8.71 -12.22
C ARG A 152 -3.64 -9.72 -11.23
N ARG A 153 -2.46 -9.45 -10.70
CA ARG A 153 -1.77 -10.32 -9.74
C ARG A 153 -1.20 -9.50 -8.61
N LEU A 154 -1.28 -10.04 -7.40
CA LEU A 154 -0.67 -9.53 -6.19
C LEU A 154 0.51 -10.43 -5.82
N GLN A 155 1.66 -9.84 -5.54
CA GLN A 155 2.86 -10.50 -5.07
C GLN A 155 3.35 -9.88 -3.77
N ILE A 156 3.61 -10.69 -2.77
CA ILE A 156 4.33 -10.25 -1.57
C ILE A 156 5.83 -10.39 -1.85
N MET A 157 6.52 -9.27 -2.01
CA MET A 157 7.96 -9.25 -2.30
C MET A 157 8.81 -9.29 -1.03
N LYS A 158 8.28 -8.76 0.06
CA LYS A 158 8.92 -8.71 1.37
C LYS A 158 7.86 -8.78 2.45
N TYR A 159 8.16 -9.57 3.49
CA TYR A 159 7.39 -9.56 4.72
C TYR A 159 8.32 -9.88 5.89
N ARG A 160 8.74 -8.84 6.63
CA ARG A 160 9.68 -9.00 7.73
C ARG A 160 9.08 -9.85 8.84
N GLY A 161 9.78 -10.92 9.22
CA GLY A 161 9.37 -11.82 10.29
C GLY A 161 8.31 -12.85 9.93
N MET A 162 7.86 -12.88 8.67
CA MET A 162 6.88 -13.84 8.17
C MET A 162 7.41 -14.56 6.91
N ARG A 163 6.88 -15.75 6.66
CA ARG A 163 7.15 -16.45 5.40
C ARG A 163 6.45 -15.73 4.26
N ILE A 164 7.17 -15.51 3.18
CA ILE A 164 6.62 -14.95 1.94
C ILE A 164 5.92 -16.08 1.17
N PRO A 165 4.69 -15.88 0.66
CA PRO A 165 4.05 -16.83 -0.22
C PRO A 165 4.87 -17.05 -1.50
N ASP A 166 5.06 -18.31 -1.90
CA ASP A 166 5.86 -18.68 -3.08
C ASP A 166 5.14 -18.39 -4.42
N ARG A 167 3.88 -17.95 -4.38
CA ARG A 167 3.04 -17.74 -5.56
C ARG A 167 2.43 -16.36 -5.56
N THR A 168 2.24 -15.81 -6.76
CA THR A 168 1.41 -14.64 -6.96
C THR A 168 -0.07 -14.99 -6.80
N VAL A 169 -0.84 -14.06 -6.30
CA VAL A 169 -2.28 -14.24 -6.05
C VAL A 169 -3.07 -13.48 -7.13
N PRO A 170 -3.81 -14.17 -8.00
CA PRO A 170 -4.67 -13.50 -8.98
C PRO A 170 -5.86 -12.84 -8.27
N PHE A 171 -6.29 -11.69 -8.77
CA PHE A 171 -7.44 -10.97 -8.23
C PHE A 171 -8.22 -10.23 -9.31
N VAL A 172 -9.45 -9.86 -8.98
CA VAL A 172 -10.34 -9.04 -9.80
C VAL A 172 -10.75 -7.79 -9.03
N ILE A 173 -11.09 -6.73 -9.76
CA ILE A 173 -11.68 -5.52 -9.19
C ILE A 173 -13.18 -5.57 -9.51
N THR A 174 -14.00 -5.53 -8.47
CA THR A 174 -15.46 -5.53 -8.54
C THR A 174 -16.02 -4.17 -8.10
N GLY A 175 -17.33 -4.00 -8.10
CA GLY A 175 -17.97 -2.81 -7.54
C GLY A 175 -17.71 -2.61 -6.04
N ASP A 176 -17.42 -3.71 -5.32
CA ASP A 176 -17.18 -3.71 -3.88
C ASP A 176 -15.69 -3.61 -3.51
N GLY A 177 -14.81 -3.69 -4.51
CA GLY A 177 -13.36 -3.60 -4.34
C GLY A 177 -12.61 -4.80 -4.94
N ILE A 178 -11.47 -5.14 -4.34
CA ILE A 178 -10.64 -6.27 -4.76
C ILE A 178 -11.12 -7.55 -4.10
N GLU A 179 -11.21 -8.61 -4.92
CA GLU A 179 -11.47 -9.98 -4.48
C GLU A 179 -10.43 -10.93 -5.10
N LEU A 180 -9.98 -11.91 -4.31
CA LEU A 180 -9.08 -12.93 -4.85
C LEU A 180 -9.83 -13.81 -5.86
N SER A 181 -9.19 -14.06 -7.00
CA SER A 181 -9.72 -15.00 -7.99
C SER A 181 -9.42 -16.43 -7.55
N THR A 182 -10.46 -17.24 -7.40
CA THR A 182 -10.33 -18.68 -7.12
C THR A 182 -9.99 -19.48 -8.36
N THR A 183 -10.04 -18.87 -9.54
CA THR A 183 -9.79 -19.54 -10.82
C THR A 183 -8.33 -19.40 -11.23
N SER A 184 -7.48 -20.31 -10.78
CA SER A 184 -6.20 -20.55 -11.46
C SER A 184 -6.50 -21.18 -12.81
N ARG A 185 -6.45 -20.40 -13.90
CA ARG A 185 -6.30 -21.03 -15.22
C ARG A 185 -4.93 -21.69 -15.25
N VAL A 186 -4.94 -23.01 -15.22
CA VAL A 186 -3.76 -23.82 -15.60
C VAL A 186 -3.62 -23.62 -17.10
N VAL A 187 -2.57 -22.95 -17.53
CA VAL A 187 -2.11 -22.92 -18.92
C VAL A 187 -1.24 -24.13 -19.14
#